data_0fc5c15b78e2f81b77a1e2a43f7c3feb
#
_entry.id   0fc5c15b78e2f81b77a1e2a43f7c3feb
#
_cell.length_a   1.000
_cell.length_b   1.000
_cell.length_c   1.000
_cell.angle_alpha   90.00
_cell.angle_beta   90.00
_cell.angle_gamma   90.00
#
_symmetry.space_group_name_H-M   'P 1'
#
loop_
_entity.id
_entity.type
_entity.pdbx_description
1 polymer ?
#
loop_
_entity_poly.entity_id
_entity_poly.type
_entity_poly.pdbx_seq_one_letter_code
_entity_poly.pdbx_strand_id
1 'polypeptide(L)'
;MYGKPMHFIDWLIDMPEEFSFWVEDQIAVMSPVTIAVVIVVTLAVLAGIWLLVVSAAKKDVRNTSEILAGIEEVNQGYEFYDVDEEIRLEYPLESLEEFKGASLDKLFMGTVRKKIPQFEEVFGWAQSNVIQFAAYKEELKSIPNWTEKDDDCGRRIPFWLYKHYEKKLVNAAVFGTPVTETTFIAVKQYVTHKGRPMEESKTYSMAEAKEFVRLAKAHEREHQQRENERRQASSQIKYEVLQRDRFRCVVCGRTQEQGAKLHIQTVKPLPKHERPSADCFRTVCEDCLRRKG
;
A
#
# COMPACT_ATOMS: atom_id res chain seq x y z
N MET A 1 -21.61 38.21 45.33
CA MET A 1 -22.15 39.09 44.28
C MET A 1 -21.29 38.84 43.04
N TYR A 2 -21.72 37.97 42.16
CA TYR A 2 -21.06 37.72 40.89
C TYR A 2 -21.73 38.60 39.84
N GLY A 3 -21.00 39.59 39.34
CA GLY A 3 -21.43 40.43 38.22
C GLY A 3 -21.59 39.54 36.96
N LYS A 4 -22.76 39.64 36.31
CA LYS A 4 -22.98 39.02 35.00
C LYS A 4 -21.89 39.49 34.03
N PRO A 5 -21.31 38.59 33.22
CA PRO A 5 -20.42 39.02 32.15
C PRO A 5 -21.24 39.88 31.18
N MET A 6 -20.90 41.16 31.11
CA MET A 6 -21.49 42.09 30.15
C MET A 6 -21.12 41.61 28.74
N HIS A 7 -22.12 41.26 27.93
CA HIS A 7 -21.91 40.87 26.55
C HIS A 7 -21.27 42.06 25.80
N PHE A 8 -20.25 41.79 24.99
CA PHE A 8 -19.60 42.81 24.16
C PHE A 8 -20.57 43.61 23.29
N ILE A 9 -21.71 42.98 22.95
CA ILE A 9 -22.81 43.61 22.22
C ILE A 9 -23.55 44.62 23.10
N ASP A 10 -23.77 44.31 24.41
CA ASP A 10 -24.43 45.21 25.34
C ASP A 10 -23.55 46.43 25.60
N TRP A 11 -22.23 46.27 25.66
CA TRP A 11 -21.27 47.39 25.76
C TRP A 11 -21.26 48.30 24.50
N LEU A 12 -21.46 47.75 23.32
CA LEU A 12 -21.59 48.47 22.06
C LEU A 12 -22.91 49.25 21.97
N ILE A 13 -24.00 48.75 22.59
CA ILE A 13 -25.33 49.38 22.61
C ILE A 13 -25.35 50.55 23.63
N ASP A 14 -24.62 50.44 24.74
CA ASP A 14 -24.54 51.45 25.80
C ASP A 14 -23.43 52.49 25.56
N MET A 15 -22.85 52.57 24.33
CA MET A 15 -21.91 53.63 24.00
C MET A 15 -22.58 55.01 24.12
N PRO A 16 -21.93 55.98 24.83
CA PRO A 16 -22.47 57.34 24.91
C PRO A 16 -22.65 57.92 23.51
N GLU A 17 -23.76 58.59 23.26
CA GLU A 17 -24.05 59.26 21.99
C GLU A 17 -22.89 60.24 21.59
N GLU A 18 -22.27 60.84 22.58
CA GLU A 18 -21.07 61.70 22.38
C GLU A 18 -19.89 60.99 21.68
N PHE A 19 -19.74 59.70 21.87
CA PHE A 19 -18.65 58.94 21.21
C PHE A 19 -18.99 58.67 19.74
N SER A 20 -20.27 58.45 19.41
CA SER A 20 -20.68 58.24 18.00
C SER A 20 -20.49 59.54 17.20
N PHE A 21 -20.85 60.71 17.77
CA PHE A 21 -20.62 62.02 17.16
C PHE A 21 -19.12 62.30 16.96
N TRP A 22 -18.28 62.00 17.94
CA TRP A 22 -16.84 62.18 17.83
C TRP A 22 -16.25 61.30 16.72
N VAL A 23 -16.69 60.07 16.56
CA VAL A 23 -16.28 59.15 15.51
C VAL A 23 -16.71 59.66 14.12
N GLU A 24 -17.96 60.11 13.98
CA GLU A 24 -18.48 60.71 12.74
C GLU A 24 -17.70 61.95 12.33
N ASP A 25 -17.38 62.83 13.27
CA ASP A 25 -16.59 64.08 13.01
C ASP A 25 -15.16 63.76 12.58
N GLN A 26 -14.53 62.75 13.18
CA GLN A 26 -13.19 62.29 12.77
C GLN A 26 -13.23 61.63 11.39
N ILE A 27 -14.25 60.87 11.03
CA ILE A 27 -14.39 60.22 9.72
C ILE A 27 -14.65 61.32 8.63
N ALA A 28 -15.42 62.32 8.92
CA ALA A 28 -15.73 63.42 7.96
C ALA A 28 -14.51 64.22 7.51
N VAL A 29 -13.47 64.30 8.34
CA VAL A 29 -12.22 65.03 8.06
C VAL A 29 -11.19 64.14 7.36
N MET A 30 -11.34 62.82 7.36
CA MET A 30 -10.37 61.92 6.79
C MET A 30 -10.50 61.81 5.26
N SER A 31 -9.37 61.72 4.57
CA SER A 31 -9.37 61.41 3.15
C SER A 31 -9.89 59.96 2.91
N PRO A 32 -10.51 59.66 1.76
CA PRO A 32 -10.96 58.31 1.43
C PRO A 32 -9.87 57.24 1.54
N VAL A 33 -8.62 57.60 1.26
CA VAL A 33 -7.45 56.73 1.38
C VAL A 33 -7.16 56.39 2.86
N THR A 34 -7.23 57.42 3.74
CA THR A 34 -7.01 57.23 5.18
C THR A 34 -8.08 56.35 5.80
N ILE A 35 -9.34 56.50 5.39
CA ILE A 35 -10.45 55.65 5.83
C ILE A 35 -10.21 54.17 5.40
N ALA A 36 -9.82 53.98 4.14
CA ALA A 36 -9.51 52.64 3.64
C ALA A 36 -8.36 51.97 4.43
N VAL A 37 -7.28 52.73 4.71
CA VAL A 37 -6.16 52.20 5.53
C VAL A 37 -6.61 51.85 6.95
N VAL A 38 -7.39 52.69 7.61
CA VAL A 38 -7.92 52.42 8.96
C VAL A 38 -8.77 51.15 8.96
N ILE A 39 -9.66 50.98 7.98
CA ILE A 39 -10.47 49.77 7.85
C ILE A 39 -9.59 48.54 7.69
N VAL A 40 -8.60 48.59 6.79
CA VAL A 40 -7.70 47.44 6.55
C VAL A 40 -6.91 47.09 7.82
N VAL A 41 -6.36 48.08 8.51
CA VAL A 41 -5.61 47.88 9.76
C VAL A 41 -6.53 47.27 10.85
N THR A 42 -7.75 47.81 11.00
CA THR A 42 -8.72 47.31 11.98
C THR A 42 -9.09 45.88 11.69
N LEU A 43 -9.38 45.52 10.43
CA LEU A 43 -9.68 44.17 10.03
C LEU A 43 -8.48 43.21 10.25
N ALA A 44 -7.26 43.68 9.99
CA ALA A 44 -6.06 42.89 10.26
C ALA A 44 -5.85 42.64 11.77
N VAL A 45 -6.09 43.63 12.62
CA VAL A 45 -6.02 43.50 14.08
C VAL A 45 -7.09 42.53 14.58
N LEU A 46 -8.35 42.68 14.11
CA LEU A 46 -9.44 41.78 14.47
C LEU A 46 -9.14 40.35 14.03
N ALA A 47 -8.62 40.14 12.82
CA ALA A 47 -8.18 38.85 12.33
C ALA A 47 -7.06 38.26 13.21
N GLY A 48 -6.09 39.08 13.62
CA GLY A 48 -5.02 38.66 14.54
C GLY A 48 -5.55 38.22 15.89
N ILE A 49 -6.46 39.01 16.49
CA ILE A 49 -7.12 38.68 17.75
C ILE A 49 -7.92 37.37 17.60
N TRP A 50 -8.66 37.23 16.51
CA TRP A 50 -9.42 36.01 16.23
C TRP A 50 -8.52 34.77 16.13
N LEU A 51 -7.36 34.86 15.44
CA LEU A 51 -6.39 33.76 15.34
C LEU A 51 -5.84 33.39 16.72
N LEU A 52 -5.57 34.35 17.59
CA LEU A 52 -5.12 34.10 18.96
C LEU A 52 -6.21 33.38 19.79
N VAL A 53 -7.46 33.83 19.69
CA VAL A 53 -8.61 33.19 20.38
C VAL A 53 -8.78 31.74 19.89
N VAL A 54 -8.73 31.52 18.58
CA VAL A 54 -8.82 30.18 17.99
C VAL A 54 -7.66 29.27 18.46
N SER A 55 -6.44 29.83 18.49
CA SER A 55 -5.27 29.08 18.96
C SER A 55 -5.38 28.71 20.44
N ALA A 56 -5.78 29.67 21.27
CA ALA A 56 -6.01 29.43 22.70
C ALA A 56 -7.12 28.40 22.95
N ALA A 57 -8.22 28.49 22.19
CA ALA A 57 -9.32 27.54 22.29
C ALA A 57 -8.90 26.11 21.92
N LYS A 58 -8.16 25.95 20.81
CA LYS A 58 -7.64 24.63 20.42
C LYS A 58 -6.68 24.06 21.45
N LYS A 59 -5.83 24.90 22.04
CA LYS A 59 -4.89 24.49 23.08
C LYS A 59 -5.62 24.07 24.36
N ASP A 60 -6.64 24.81 24.77
CA ASP A 60 -7.44 24.50 25.94
C ASP A 60 -8.14 23.13 25.78
N VAL A 61 -8.79 22.90 24.64
CA VAL A 61 -9.44 21.61 24.32
C VAL A 61 -8.43 20.46 24.33
N ARG A 62 -7.26 20.62 23.70
CA ARG A 62 -6.23 19.56 23.68
C ARG A 62 -5.73 19.17 25.06
N ASN A 63 -5.73 20.13 26.00
CA ASN A 63 -5.21 19.89 27.34
C ASN A 63 -6.28 19.36 28.31
N THR A 64 -7.56 19.51 27.99
CA THR A 64 -8.64 19.26 28.94
C THR A 64 -9.69 18.26 28.43
N SER A 65 -9.69 17.90 27.13
CA SER A 65 -10.64 16.95 26.58
C SER A 65 -10.20 15.51 26.84
N GLU A 66 -10.90 14.81 27.71
CA GLU A 66 -10.71 13.39 27.96
C GLU A 66 -11.05 12.54 26.73
N ILE A 67 -12.03 13.01 25.94
CA ILE A 67 -12.43 12.36 24.68
C ILE A 67 -11.27 12.36 23.67
N LEU A 68 -10.62 13.52 23.49
CA LEU A 68 -9.50 13.64 22.59
C LEU A 68 -8.32 12.81 23.07
N ALA A 69 -8.04 12.82 24.37
CA ALA A 69 -6.98 11.99 24.96
C ALA A 69 -7.28 10.49 24.78
N GLY A 70 -8.52 10.04 24.98
CA GLY A 70 -8.92 8.66 24.74
C GLY A 70 -8.78 8.24 23.26
N ILE A 71 -9.13 9.12 22.31
CA ILE A 71 -8.94 8.84 20.88
C ILE A 71 -7.45 8.77 20.54
N GLU A 72 -6.61 9.65 21.09
CA GLU A 72 -5.17 9.62 20.88
C GLU A 72 -4.53 8.35 21.47
N GLU A 73 -5.01 7.86 22.61
CA GLU A 73 -4.61 6.59 23.21
C GLU A 73 -4.97 5.40 22.30
N VAL A 74 -6.22 5.35 21.83
CA VAL A 74 -6.66 4.31 20.88
C VAL A 74 -5.83 4.37 19.60
N ASN A 75 -5.58 5.56 19.06
CA ASN A 75 -4.78 5.71 17.84
C ASN A 75 -3.35 5.14 17.95
N GLN A 76 -2.74 5.17 19.15
CA GLN A 76 -1.41 4.58 19.37
C GLN A 76 -1.41 3.04 19.23
N GLY A 77 -2.56 2.41 19.40
CA GLY A 77 -2.72 0.95 19.25
C GLY A 77 -2.90 0.48 17.80
N TYR A 78 -3.08 1.39 16.84
CA TYR A 78 -3.42 1.04 15.45
C TYR A 78 -2.47 1.69 14.46
N GLU A 79 -1.99 0.88 13.51
CA GLU A 79 -1.21 1.34 12.38
C GLU A 79 -1.80 0.75 11.09
N PHE A 80 -2.22 1.62 10.16
CA PHE A 80 -2.80 1.20 8.90
C PHE A 80 -1.75 1.24 7.79
N TYR A 81 -1.78 0.20 6.96
CA TYR A 81 -0.90 0.12 5.81
C TYR A 81 -1.38 1.07 4.71
N ASP A 82 -0.42 1.76 4.11
CA ASP A 82 -0.66 2.58 2.92
C ASP A 82 -0.78 1.67 1.70
N VAL A 83 -2.00 1.54 1.19
CA VAL A 83 -2.34 0.70 0.05
C VAL A 83 -2.96 1.59 -1.02
N ASP A 84 -2.42 1.51 -2.23
CA ASP A 84 -2.98 2.23 -3.36
C ASP A 84 -4.37 1.68 -3.73
N GLU A 85 -5.36 2.54 -3.93
CA GLU A 85 -6.69 2.16 -4.43
C GLU A 85 -6.62 1.55 -5.82
N GLU A 86 -5.70 2.07 -6.67
CA GLU A 86 -5.46 1.62 -8.03
C GLU A 86 -3.99 1.39 -8.29
N ILE A 87 -3.63 0.17 -8.70
CA ILE A 87 -2.27 -0.19 -9.09
C ILE A 87 -2.22 -0.34 -10.61
N ARG A 88 -1.53 0.58 -11.27
CA ARG A 88 -1.39 0.61 -12.73
C ARG A 88 -0.17 -0.20 -13.17
N LEU A 89 -0.40 -1.15 -14.07
CA LEU A 89 0.63 -2.01 -14.67
C LEU A 89 0.72 -1.71 -16.16
N GLU A 90 1.84 -1.14 -16.59
CA GLU A 90 2.04 -0.70 -17.96
C GLU A 90 2.86 -1.73 -18.75
N TYR A 91 2.42 -2.02 -19.97
CA TYR A 91 3.03 -2.96 -20.91
C TYR A 91 3.32 -2.22 -22.22
N PRO A 92 4.51 -1.58 -22.32
CA PRO A 92 4.96 -1.00 -23.58
C PRO A 92 5.23 -2.11 -24.58
N LEU A 93 4.68 -1.98 -25.81
CA LEU A 93 4.84 -2.93 -26.90
C LEU A 93 5.56 -2.25 -28.07
N GLU A 94 6.40 -3.01 -28.76
CA GLU A 94 7.29 -2.45 -29.79
C GLU A 94 6.65 -2.37 -31.15
N SER A 95 5.63 -3.19 -31.42
CA SER A 95 4.99 -3.25 -32.72
C SER A 95 3.46 -3.23 -32.65
N LEU A 96 2.82 -2.78 -33.76
CA LEU A 96 1.37 -2.80 -33.90
C LEU A 96 0.81 -4.24 -33.93
N GLU A 97 1.57 -5.19 -34.46
CA GLU A 97 1.18 -6.61 -34.51
C GLU A 97 1.15 -7.19 -33.09
N GLU A 98 2.18 -6.91 -32.30
CA GLU A 98 2.20 -7.28 -30.87
C GLU A 98 1.05 -6.63 -30.14
N PHE A 99 0.80 -5.33 -30.35
CA PHE A 99 -0.30 -4.62 -29.69
C PHE A 99 -1.65 -5.28 -29.99
N LYS A 100 -1.92 -5.65 -31.23
CA LYS A 100 -3.17 -6.33 -31.62
C LYS A 100 -3.27 -7.77 -31.12
N GLY A 101 -2.14 -8.48 -31.08
CA GLY A 101 -2.06 -9.89 -30.69
C GLY A 101 -1.94 -10.12 -29.19
N ALA A 102 -1.48 -9.12 -28.42
CA ALA A 102 -1.28 -9.25 -26.99
C ALA A 102 -2.61 -9.25 -26.22
N SER A 103 -2.83 -10.30 -25.46
CA SER A 103 -3.93 -10.38 -24.50
C SER A 103 -3.51 -9.77 -23.16
N LEU A 104 -4.29 -8.83 -22.64
CA LEU A 104 -4.06 -8.23 -21.32
C LEU A 104 -4.05 -9.27 -20.20
N ASP A 105 -4.90 -10.32 -20.29
CA ASP A 105 -4.90 -11.41 -19.30
C ASP A 105 -3.56 -12.18 -19.27
N LYS A 106 -2.95 -12.41 -20.45
CA LYS A 106 -1.65 -13.08 -20.54
C LYS A 106 -0.52 -12.20 -20.02
N LEU A 107 -0.55 -10.90 -20.32
CA LEU A 107 0.42 -9.92 -19.83
C LEU A 107 0.32 -9.79 -18.31
N PHE A 108 -0.89 -9.64 -17.79
CA PHE A 108 -1.16 -9.58 -16.36
C PHE A 108 -0.71 -10.86 -15.65
N MET A 109 -1.09 -12.05 -16.14
CA MET A 109 -0.62 -13.34 -15.62
C MET A 109 0.91 -13.44 -15.62
N GLY A 110 1.57 -12.95 -16.67
CA GLY A 110 3.03 -12.92 -16.75
C GLY A 110 3.67 -12.06 -15.65
N THR A 111 3.06 -10.92 -15.34
CA THR A 111 3.49 -10.04 -14.24
C THR A 111 3.23 -10.67 -12.89
N VAL A 112 2.05 -11.26 -12.68
CA VAL A 112 1.69 -11.96 -11.45
C VAL A 112 2.70 -13.07 -11.16
N ARG A 113 3.05 -13.91 -12.15
CA ARG A 113 4.05 -14.98 -11.98
C ARG A 113 5.41 -14.48 -11.52
N LYS A 114 5.84 -13.32 -12.00
CA LYS A 114 7.14 -12.72 -11.63
C LYS A 114 7.13 -12.05 -10.28
N LYS A 115 5.97 -11.60 -9.81
CA LYS A 115 5.81 -10.73 -8.65
C LYS A 115 4.81 -11.28 -7.61
N ILE A 116 4.66 -12.60 -7.51
CA ILE A 116 3.75 -13.25 -6.55
C ILE A 116 3.90 -12.66 -5.14
N PRO A 117 5.11 -12.53 -4.56
CA PRO A 117 5.27 -12.00 -3.21
C PRO A 117 4.71 -10.58 -3.04
N GLN A 118 4.92 -9.68 -4.02
CA GLN A 118 4.42 -8.31 -3.96
C GLN A 118 2.88 -8.26 -4.01
N PHE A 119 2.26 -9.10 -4.82
CA PHE A 119 0.80 -9.21 -4.84
C PHE A 119 0.25 -9.73 -3.51
N GLU A 120 0.89 -10.74 -2.92
CA GLU A 120 0.47 -11.28 -1.62
C GLU A 120 0.65 -10.28 -0.49
N GLU A 121 1.70 -9.46 -0.54
CA GLU A 121 1.96 -8.39 0.40
C GLU A 121 0.83 -7.35 0.36
N VAL A 122 0.47 -6.85 -0.83
CA VAL A 122 -0.66 -5.91 -1.02
C VAL A 122 -1.98 -6.51 -0.49
N PHE A 123 -2.24 -7.79 -0.79
CA PHE A 123 -3.43 -8.47 -0.28
C PHE A 123 -3.42 -8.61 1.25
N GLY A 124 -2.26 -8.88 1.83
CA GLY A 124 -2.06 -8.94 3.27
C GLY A 124 -2.31 -7.61 3.95
N TRP A 125 -1.77 -6.52 3.40
CA TRP A 125 -1.97 -5.16 3.90
C TRP A 125 -3.45 -4.75 3.85
N ALA A 126 -4.10 -4.93 2.70
CA ALA A 126 -5.53 -4.63 2.55
C ALA A 126 -6.39 -5.43 3.54
N GLN A 127 -6.11 -6.72 3.73
CA GLN A 127 -6.82 -7.54 4.70
C GLN A 127 -6.54 -7.13 6.15
N SER A 128 -5.30 -6.76 6.47
CA SER A 128 -4.93 -6.24 7.78
C SER A 128 -5.69 -4.95 8.09
N ASN A 129 -5.78 -4.03 7.11
CA ASN A 129 -6.56 -2.80 7.22
C ASN A 129 -8.04 -3.08 7.55
N VAL A 130 -8.66 -4.08 6.91
CA VAL A 130 -10.05 -4.48 7.22
C VAL A 130 -10.20 -4.88 8.68
N ILE A 131 -9.32 -5.76 9.16
CA ILE A 131 -9.38 -6.31 10.52
C ILE A 131 -9.11 -5.22 11.55
N GLN A 132 -8.03 -4.46 11.36
CA GLN A 132 -7.62 -3.40 12.28
C GLN A 132 -8.66 -2.27 12.33
N PHE A 133 -9.21 -1.87 11.18
CA PHE A 133 -10.21 -0.82 11.15
C PHE A 133 -11.55 -1.23 11.78
N ALA A 134 -11.92 -2.49 11.68
CA ALA A 134 -13.08 -3.03 12.39
C ALA A 134 -12.87 -2.98 13.92
N ALA A 135 -11.71 -3.41 14.41
CA ALA A 135 -11.36 -3.36 15.83
C ALA A 135 -11.28 -1.90 16.33
N TYR A 136 -10.60 -1.03 15.58
CA TYR A 136 -10.51 0.39 15.86
C TYR A 136 -11.88 1.05 16.03
N LYS A 137 -12.84 0.77 15.14
CA LYS A 137 -14.21 1.27 15.25
C LYS A 137 -14.93 0.78 16.49
N GLU A 138 -14.70 -0.46 16.91
CA GLU A 138 -15.31 -0.98 18.14
C GLU A 138 -14.74 -0.30 19.38
N GLU A 139 -13.42 -0.08 19.43
CA GLU A 139 -12.81 0.65 20.54
C GLU A 139 -13.28 2.10 20.62
N LEU A 140 -13.39 2.78 19.48
CA LEU A 140 -13.94 4.15 19.44
C LEU A 140 -15.36 4.25 20.00
N LYS A 141 -16.19 3.21 19.91
CA LYS A 141 -17.53 3.22 20.49
C LYS A 141 -17.54 3.29 22.02
N SER A 142 -16.47 2.90 22.67
CA SER A 142 -16.33 3.00 24.11
C SER A 142 -16.09 4.44 24.61
N ILE A 143 -15.66 5.32 23.70
CA ILE A 143 -15.36 6.72 24.01
C ILE A 143 -16.65 7.55 23.85
N PRO A 144 -16.99 8.43 24.82
CA PRO A 144 -18.13 9.34 24.69
C PRO A 144 -18.02 10.23 23.45
N ASN A 145 -19.15 10.56 22.83
CA ASN A 145 -19.16 11.38 21.61
C ASN A 145 -18.92 12.88 21.86
N TRP A 146 -19.13 13.36 23.07
CA TRP A 146 -18.97 14.78 23.49
C TRP A 146 -18.83 14.89 25.01
N THR A 147 -18.12 15.94 25.43
CA THR A 147 -18.04 16.33 26.83
C THR A 147 -19.36 16.99 27.26
N GLU A 148 -19.93 16.60 28.41
CA GLU A 148 -21.17 17.21 28.94
C GLU A 148 -20.88 18.59 29.49
N LYS A 149 -21.94 19.44 29.54
CA LYS A 149 -21.80 20.84 29.98
C LYS A 149 -21.39 20.96 31.45
N ASP A 150 -21.83 20.01 32.24
CA ASP A 150 -21.67 20.03 33.72
C ASP A 150 -20.34 19.32 34.13
N ASP A 151 -19.64 18.71 33.20
CA ASP A 151 -18.33 18.15 33.46
C ASP A 151 -17.31 19.25 33.79
N ASP A 152 -16.70 19.15 34.97
CA ASP A 152 -15.62 20.05 35.40
C ASP A 152 -14.28 19.57 34.82
N CYS A 153 -14.13 19.75 33.52
CA CYS A 153 -12.92 19.38 32.82
C CYS A 153 -11.81 20.45 32.86
N GLY A 154 -11.97 21.47 33.73
CA GLY A 154 -10.99 22.57 33.86
C GLY A 154 -10.89 23.49 32.65
N ARG A 155 -11.93 23.54 31.82
CA ARG A 155 -12.00 24.41 30.64
C ARG A 155 -11.92 25.88 31.01
N ARG A 156 -11.19 26.66 30.23
CA ARG A 156 -10.98 28.12 30.40
C ARG A 156 -11.80 28.97 29.45
N ILE A 157 -12.47 28.34 28.49
CA ILE A 157 -13.23 29.00 27.43
C ILE A 157 -14.71 28.69 27.57
N PRO A 158 -15.63 29.50 27.01
CA PRO A 158 -17.06 29.23 27.00
C PRO A 158 -17.39 27.86 26.40
N PHE A 159 -18.35 27.15 26.98
CA PHE A 159 -18.69 25.77 26.57
C PHE A 159 -19.06 25.63 25.09
N TRP A 160 -19.79 26.59 24.51
CA TRP A 160 -20.15 26.56 23.09
C TRP A 160 -18.93 26.58 22.17
N LEU A 161 -17.87 27.35 22.54
CA LEU A 161 -16.62 27.44 21.82
C LEU A 161 -15.79 26.17 22.03
N TYR A 162 -15.74 25.67 23.27
CA TYR A 162 -15.11 24.42 23.64
C TYR A 162 -15.66 23.26 22.79
N LYS A 163 -16.99 23.06 22.83
CA LYS A 163 -17.70 22.01 22.10
C LYS A 163 -17.46 22.11 20.58
N HIS A 164 -17.40 23.32 20.03
CA HIS A 164 -17.11 23.53 18.61
C HIS A 164 -15.72 23.01 18.23
N TYR A 165 -14.70 23.38 19.00
CA TYR A 165 -13.32 22.98 18.72
C TYR A 165 -13.05 21.53 19.13
N GLU A 166 -13.66 21.03 20.20
CA GLU A 166 -13.59 19.63 20.56
C GLU A 166 -14.09 18.76 19.41
N LYS A 167 -15.29 19.00 18.91
CA LYS A 167 -15.84 18.27 17.75
C LYS A 167 -14.92 18.33 16.53
N LYS A 168 -14.34 19.50 16.27
CA LYS A 168 -13.42 19.66 15.14
C LYS A 168 -12.11 18.88 15.30
N LEU A 169 -11.54 18.88 16.51
CA LEU A 169 -10.30 18.17 16.83
C LEU A 169 -10.52 16.65 16.88
N VAL A 170 -11.62 16.21 17.49
CA VAL A 170 -12.03 14.80 17.50
C VAL A 170 -12.20 14.27 16.08
N ASN A 171 -12.93 14.96 15.22
CA ASN A 171 -13.10 14.55 13.83
C ASN A 171 -11.77 14.52 13.04
N ALA A 172 -10.82 15.37 13.41
CA ALA A 172 -9.50 15.38 12.78
C ALA A 172 -8.54 14.32 13.36
N ALA A 173 -8.77 13.88 14.59
CA ALA A 173 -7.96 12.86 15.25
C ALA A 173 -8.37 11.43 14.87
N VAL A 174 -9.66 11.20 14.56
CA VAL A 174 -10.15 9.90 14.12
C VAL A 174 -9.57 9.56 12.74
N PHE A 175 -8.99 8.38 12.62
CA PHE A 175 -8.48 7.90 11.33
C PHE A 175 -9.59 7.79 10.28
N GLY A 176 -9.29 8.23 9.07
CA GLY A 176 -10.14 7.98 7.91
C GLY A 176 -10.23 6.49 7.58
N THR A 177 -11.16 6.12 6.71
CA THR A 177 -11.27 4.73 6.25
C THR A 177 -10.02 4.37 5.45
N PRO A 178 -9.19 3.41 5.90
CA PRO A 178 -8.04 2.97 5.13
C PRO A 178 -8.50 2.23 3.88
N VAL A 179 -7.62 2.13 2.90
CA VAL A 179 -7.89 1.34 1.69
C VAL A 179 -7.92 -0.14 2.07
N THR A 180 -9.05 -0.78 1.80
CA THR A 180 -9.31 -2.20 2.11
C THR A 180 -9.41 -3.08 0.87
N GLU A 181 -9.57 -2.47 -0.30
CA GLU A 181 -9.64 -3.12 -1.59
C GLU A 181 -8.82 -2.33 -2.60
N THR A 182 -8.06 -3.05 -3.42
CA THR A 182 -7.24 -2.50 -4.48
C THR A 182 -7.71 -3.03 -5.83
N THR A 183 -7.69 -2.19 -6.85
CA THR A 183 -7.92 -2.57 -8.24
C THR A 183 -6.60 -2.55 -9.01
N PHE A 184 -6.43 -3.48 -9.94
CA PHE A 184 -5.26 -3.55 -10.80
C PHE A 184 -5.65 -3.18 -12.23
N ILE A 185 -5.01 -2.15 -12.78
CA ILE A 185 -5.27 -1.67 -14.13
C ILE A 185 -4.11 -2.09 -15.01
N ALA A 186 -4.33 -3.10 -15.84
CA ALA A 186 -3.35 -3.49 -16.86
C ALA A 186 -3.56 -2.63 -18.12
N VAL A 187 -2.50 -1.98 -18.57
CA VAL A 187 -2.53 -1.08 -19.73
C VAL A 187 -1.48 -1.51 -20.73
N LYS A 188 -1.87 -1.94 -21.92
CA LYS A 188 -0.92 -2.12 -23.01
C LYS A 188 -0.84 -0.85 -23.84
N GLN A 189 0.37 -0.49 -24.21
CA GLN A 189 0.67 0.77 -24.88
C GLN A 189 1.54 0.54 -26.12
N TYR A 190 1.24 1.26 -27.18
CA TYR A 190 2.04 1.29 -28.41
C TYR A 190 2.06 2.71 -28.96
N VAL A 191 3.23 3.20 -29.36
CA VAL A 191 3.36 4.50 -30.01
C VAL A 191 3.56 4.29 -31.51
N THR A 192 2.63 4.79 -32.29
CA THR A 192 2.70 4.70 -33.74
C THR A 192 3.91 5.48 -34.29
N HIS A 193 4.38 5.16 -35.52
CA HIS A 193 5.44 5.91 -36.20
C HIS A 193 5.17 7.43 -36.35
N LYS A 194 3.91 7.84 -36.22
CA LYS A 194 3.49 9.25 -36.26
C LYS A 194 3.42 9.88 -34.84
N GLY A 195 3.93 9.20 -33.82
CA GLY A 195 3.95 9.67 -32.44
C GLY A 195 2.58 9.63 -31.74
N ARG A 196 1.56 8.95 -32.32
CA ARG A 196 0.23 8.82 -31.68
C ARG A 196 0.24 7.62 -30.76
N PRO A 197 -0.07 7.79 -29.45
CA PRO A 197 -0.21 6.69 -28.54
C PRO A 197 -1.50 5.91 -28.82
N MET A 198 -1.43 4.60 -28.72
CA MET A 198 -2.56 3.68 -28.67
C MET A 198 -2.52 2.97 -27.34
N GLU A 199 -3.63 2.96 -26.64
CA GLU A 199 -3.74 2.32 -25.33
C GLU A 199 -4.99 1.44 -25.30
N GLU A 200 -4.86 0.31 -24.62
CA GLU A 200 -5.98 -0.56 -24.24
C GLU A 200 -5.77 -0.98 -22.81
N SER A 201 -6.80 -0.85 -21.99
CA SER A 201 -6.73 -1.16 -20.57
C SER A 201 -7.80 -2.17 -20.17
N LYS A 202 -7.48 -2.94 -19.12
CA LYS A 202 -8.42 -3.82 -18.45
C LYS A 202 -8.20 -3.74 -16.96
N THR A 203 -9.29 -3.59 -16.23
CA THR A 203 -9.29 -3.54 -14.76
C THR A 203 -9.56 -4.90 -14.18
N TYR A 204 -8.82 -5.28 -13.16
CA TYR A 204 -8.98 -6.50 -12.38
C TYR A 204 -9.24 -6.12 -10.93
N SER A 205 -10.28 -6.68 -10.35
CA SER A 205 -10.54 -6.59 -8.93
C SER A 205 -9.49 -7.35 -8.12
N MET A 206 -9.37 -7.04 -6.83
CA MET A 206 -8.48 -7.79 -5.92
C MET A 206 -8.84 -9.29 -5.90
N ALA A 207 -10.13 -9.64 -6.02
CA ALA A 207 -10.58 -11.04 -6.07
C ALA A 207 -10.06 -11.76 -7.32
N GLU A 208 -10.14 -11.13 -8.49
CA GLU A 208 -9.59 -11.68 -9.73
C GLU A 208 -8.06 -11.79 -9.66
N ALA A 209 -7.38 -10.78 -9.13
CA ALA A 209 -5.93 -10.82 -8.96
C ALA A 209 -5.49 -11.96 -8.02
N LYS A 210 -6.22 -12.22 -6.92
CA LYS A 210 -5.99 -13.37 -6.04
C LYS A 210 -6.14 -14.70 -6.77
N GLU A 211 -7.10 -14.80 -7.68
CA GLU A 211 -7.28 -16.00 -8.51
C GLU A 211 -6.10 -16.19 -9.48
N PHE A 212 -5.61 -15.12 -10.11
CA PHE A 212 -4.39 -15.18 -10.92
C PHE A 212 -3.17 -15.64 -10.13
N VAL A 213 -2.99 -15.16 -8.90
CA VAL A 213 -1.91 -15.62 -8.01
C VAL A 213 -2.07 -17.09 -7.66
N ARG A 214 -3.29 -17.56 -7.38
CA ARG A 214 -3.59 -18.97 -7.10
C ARG A 214 -3.21 -19.87 -8.28
N LEU A 215 -3.60 -19.47 -9.50
CA LEU A 215 -3.28 -20.19 -10.74
C LEU A 215 -1.77 -20.20 -11.02
N ALA A 216 -1.09 -19.07 -10.80
CA ALA A 216 0.35 -18.96 -10.97
C ALA A 216 1.10 -19.92 -10.04
N LYS A 217 0.72 -19.98 -8.75
CA LYS A 217 1.29 -20.91 -7.77
C LYS A 217 1.01 -22.38 -8.08
N ALA A 218 -0.19 -22.70 -8.56
CA ALA A 218 -0.52 -24.05 -8.96
C ALA A 218 0.39 -24.52 -10.12
N HIS A 219 0.55 -23.69 -11.14
CA HIS A 219 1.42 -23.96 -12.27
C HIS A 219 2.91 -24.14 -11.86
N GLU A 220 3.39 -23.33 -10.94
CA GLU A 220 4.76 -23.42 -10.42
C GLU A 220 4.97 -24.73 -9.66
N ARG A 221 4.02 -25.15 -8.82
CA ARG A 221 4.05 -26.43 -8.09
C ARG A 221 4.09 -27.62 -9.06
N GLU A 222 3.24 -27.61 -10.09
CA GLU A 222 3.24 -28.66 -11.12
C GLU A 222 4.58 -28.72 -11.86
N HIS A 223 5.16 -27.55 -12.20
CA HIS A 223 6.46 -27.50 -12.86
C HIS A 223 7.57 -28.07 -11.97
N GLN A 224 7.62 -27.68 -10.70
CA GLN A 224 8.56 -28.21 -9.71
C GLN A 224 8.39 -29.71 -9.50
N GLN A 225 7.14 -30.19 -9.43
CA GLN A 225 6.88 -31.61 -9.29
C GLN A 225 7.40 -32.40 -10.50
N ARG A 226 7.09 -31.94 -11.73
CA ARG A 226 7.59 -32.58 -12.97
C ARG A 226 9.12 -32.58 -13.05
N GLU A 227 9.75 -31.50 -12.58
CA GLU A 227 11.21 -31.41 -12.56
C GLU A 227 11.81 -32.38 -11.53
N ASN A 228 11.23 -32.49 -10.34
CA ASN A 228 11.64 -33.44 -9.33
C ASN A 228 11.46 -34.91 -9.81
N GLU A 229 10.34 -35.23 -10.46
CA GLU A 229 10.10 -36.52 -11.07
C GLU A 229 11.16 -36.85 -12.14
N ARG A 230 11.52 -35.87 -12.99
CA ARG A 230 12.59 -36.01 -13.97
C ARG A 230 13.96 -36.26 -13.32
N ARG A 231 14.28 -35.53 -12.24
CA ARG A 231 15.53 -35.70 -11.48
C ARG A 231 15.59 -37.09 -10.81
N GLN A 232 14.49 -37.54 -10.21
CA GLN A 232 14.41 -38.87 -9.60
C GLN A 232 14.58 -39.98 -10.66
N ALA A 233 13.86 -39.89 -11.78
CA ALA A 233 14.01 -40.83 -12.89
C ALA A 233 15.44 -40.86 -13.43
N SER A 234 16.10 -39.72 -13.60
CA SER A 234 17.50 -39.62 -14.01
C SER A 234 18.45 -40.26 -13.01
N SER A 235 18.24 -40.06 -11.72
CA SER A 235 19.04 -40.68 -10.65
C SER A 235 18.88 -42.18 -10.60
N GLN A 236 17.65 -42.67 -10.77
CA GLN A 236 17.33 -44.10 -10.82
C GLN A 236 18.03 -44.77 -12.03
N ILE A 237 17.89 -44.21 -13.23
CA ILE A 237 18.57 -44.73 -14.43
C ILE A 237 20.10 -44.74 -14.25
N LYS A 238 20.64 -43.69 -13.65
CA LYS A 238 22.07 -43.62 -13.32
C LYS A 238 22.51 -44.76 -12.44
N TYR A 239 21.74 -45.02 -11.38
CA TYR A 239 22.01 -46.14 -10.44
C TYR A 239 21.91 -47.49 -11.14
N GLU A 240 20.87 -47.72 -11.94
CA GLU A 240 20.67 -48.95 -12.72
C GLU A 240 21.82 -49.21 -13.68
N VAL A 241 22.32 -48.18 -14.40
CA VAL A 241 23.47 -48.28 -15.28
C VAL A 241 24.74 -48.60 -14.49
N LEU A 242 24.99 -47.95 -13.36
CA LEU A 242 26.15 -48.25 -12.51
C LEU A 242 26.08 -49.66 -11.95
N GLN A 243 24.89 -50.11 -11.51
CA GLN A 243 24.70 -51.45 -10.98
C GLN A 243 24.90 -52.53 -12.08
N ARG A 244 24.31 -52.34 -13.29
CA ARG A 244 24.51 -53.22 -14.45
C ARG A 244 25.96 -53.34 -14.80
N ASP A 245 26.70 -52.23 -14.82
CA ASP A 245 28.12 -52.15 -15.17
C ASP A 245 29.04 -52.49 -13.97
N ARG A 246 28.45 -52.97 -12.84
CA ARG A 246 29.14 -53.39 -11.60
C ARG A 246 30.04 -52.30 -11.01
N PHE A 247 29.59 -51.02 -11.08
CA PHE A 247 30.34 -49.81 -10.58
C PHE A 247 31.76 -49.71 -11.12
N ARG A 248 31.97 -50.07 -12.38
CA ARG A 248 33.27 -49.98 -13.06
C ARG A 248 33.20 -49.30 -14.45
N CYS A 249 34.26 -48.73 -14.89
CA CYS A 249 34.38 -48.25 -16.24
C CYS A 249 34.34 -49.38 -17.24
N VAL A 250 33.36 -49.42 -18.17
CA VAL A 250 33.24 -50.48 -19.19
C VAL A 250 34.38 -50.48 -20.24
N VAL A 251 35.20 -49.38 -20.29
CA VAL A 251 36.33 -49.25 -21.24
C VAL A 251 37.62 -49.77 -20.63
N CYS A 252 37.97 -49.37 -19.39
CA CYS A 252 39.24 -49.72 -18.77
C CYS A 252 39.13 -50.57 -17.52
N GLY A 253 37.93 -50.89 -17.06
CA GLY A 253 37.64 -51.74 -15.90
C GLY A 253 37.87 -51.11 -14.54
N ARG A 254 38.43 -49.90 -14.43
CA ARG A 254 38.72 -49.24 -13.16
C ARG A 254 37.42 -48.96 -12.38
N THR A 255 37.49 -49.14 -11.06
CA THR A 255 36.41 -48.88 -10.13
C THR A 255 36.62 -47.56 -9.40
N GLN A 256 35.57 -47.14 -8.69
CA GLN A 256 35.65 -45.95 -7.84
C GLN A 256 36.62 -46.12 -6.67
N GLU A 257 36.73 -47.32 -6.11
CA GLU A 257 37.72 -47.67 -5.08
C GLU A 257 39.17 -47.49 -5.53
N GLN A 258 39.40 -47.64 -6.84
CA GLN A 258 40.70 -47.39 -7.50
C GLN A 258 40.89 -45.93 -7.89
N GLY A 259 40.11 -44.99 -7.32
CA GLY A 259 40.18 -43.56 -7.54
C GLY A 259 39.54 -43.06 -8.84
N ALA A 260 38.84 -43.94 -9.59
CA ALA A 260 38.19 -43.49 -10.83
C ALA A 260 36.89 -42.76 -10.59
N LYS A 261 36.75 -41.53 -11.07
CA LYS A 261 35.47 -40.82 -11.14
C LYS A 261 34.63 -41.41 -12.28
N LEU A 262 33.50 -42.05 -11.92
CA LEU A 262 32.62 -42.68 -12.88
C LEU A 262 31.53 -41.72 -13.36
N HIS A 263 31.31 -41.66 -14.66
CA HIS A 263 30.31 -40.88 -15.35
C HIS A 263 29.43 -41.79 -16.21
N ILE A 264 28.18 -41.33 -16.45
CA ILE A 264 27.27 -42.01 -17.37
C ILE A 264 27.37 -41.34 -18.74
N GLN A 265 27.69 -42.11 -19.77
CA GLN A 265 27.81 -41.67 -21.16
C GLN A 265 26.67 -42.24 -21.99
N THR A 266 26.02 -41.41 -22.80
CA THR A 266 25.00 -41.84 -23.77
C THR A 266 25.67 -42.59 -24.91
N VAL A 267 25.18 -43.76 -25.30
CA VAL A 267 25.69 -44.61 -26.37
C VAL A 267 24.70 -44.83 -27.51
N LYS A 268 23.43 -44.61 -27.27
CA LYS A 268 22.36 -44.67 -28.28
C LYS A 268 21.59 -43.35 -28.29
N PRO A 269 21.02 -42.94 -29.44
CA PRO A 269 20.13 -41.77 -29.49
C PRO A 269 18.99 -41.90 -28.47
N LEU A 270 18.73 -40.83 -27.72
CA LEU A 270 17.61 -40.81 -26.76
C LEU A 270 16.28 -40.73 -27.51
N PRO A 271 15.29 -41.54 -27.14
CA PRO A 271 13.96 -41.45 -27.74
C PRO A 271 13.32 -40.10 -27.43
N LYS A 272 12.67 -39.50 -28.46
CA LYS A 272 12.09 -38.15 -28.32
C LYS A 272 10.84 -38.10 -27.41
N HIS A 273 10.12 -39.20 -27.25
CA HIS A 273 8.81 -39.27 -26.60
C HIS A 273 8.69 -40.31 -25.50
N GLU A 274 9.71 -41.11 -25.27
CA GLU A 274 9.72 -42.19 -24.26
C GLU A 274 10.78 -41.93 -23.20
N ARG A 275 10.61 -42.56 -22.03
CA ARG A 275 11.64 -42.49 -20.97
C ARG A 275 12.89 -43.21 -21.47
N PRO A 276 14.08 -42.60 -21.40
CA PRO A 276 15.31 -43.31 -21.79
C PRO A 276 15.51 -44.53 -20.89
N SER A 277 15.84 -45.69 -21.49
CA SER A 277 16.19 -46.88 -20.74
C SER A 277 17.66 -46.93 -20.36
N ALA A 278 18.03 -47.73 -19.37
CA ALA A 278 19.42 -47.93 -18.96
C ALA A 278 20.31 -48.39 -20.12
N ASP A 279 19.75 -49.02 -21.16
CA ASP A 279 20.46 -49.49 -22.34
C ASP A 279 20.99 -48.39 -23.28
N CYS A 280 20.47 -47.19 -23.09
CA CYS A 280 20.94 -46.01 -23.82
C CYS A 280 22.28 -45.44 -23.26
N PHE A 281 22.71 -45.95 -22.11
CA PHE A 281 23.82 -45.41 -21.35
C PHE A 281 24.86 -46.49 -21.01
N ARG A 282 26.08 -46.02 -20.69
CA ARG A 282 27.16 -46.86 -20.14
C ARG A 282 27.98 -46.08 -19.12
N THR A 283 28.65 -46.85 -18.22
CA THR A 283 29.56 -46.25 -17.23
C THR A 283 30.97 -46.09 -17.81
N VAL A 284 31.54 -44.88 -17.75
CA VAL A 284 32.90 -44.58 -18.17
C VAL A 284 33.63 -43.75 -17.10
N CYS A 285 34.93 -43.94 -16.93
CA CYS A 285 35.69 -43.04 -16.05
C CYS A 285 36.06 -41.74 -16.75
N GLU A 286 36.41 -40.72 -16.01
CA GLU A 286 36.76 -39.39 -16.49
C GLU A 286 37.91 -39.45 -17.51
N ASP A 287 38.94 -40.28 -17.26
CA ASP A 287 40.11 -40.44 -18.16
C ASP A 287 39.70 -41.05 -19.49
N CYS A 288 38.83 -42.05 -19.50
CA CYS A 288 38.33 -42.67 -20.72
C CYS A 288 37.35 -41.77 -21.49
N LEU A 289 36.63 -40.91 -20.78
CA LEU A 289 35.73 -39.94 -21.38
C LEU A 289 36.54 -38.87 -22.13
N ARG A 290 37.61 -38.37 -21.53
CA ARG A 290 38.51 -37.36 -22.15
C ARG A 290 39.32 -37.90 -23.35
N ARG A 291 39.63 -39.19 -23.36
CA ARG A 291 40.42 -39.79 -24.50
C ARG A 291 39.58 -40.01 -25.77
N LYS A 292 38.27 -39.90 -25.70
CA LYS A 292 37.35 -40.06 -26.85
C LYS A 292 36.78 -38.75 -27.38
N GLY A 293 37.09 -37.60 -26.79
CA GLY A 293 36.90 -36.27 -27.35
C GLY A 293 38.18 -35.83 -28.03
#